data_3dd5d8e4d9f19e65beac4f3cd7b70c1f
#
_entry.id   3dd5d8e4d9f19e65beac4f3cd7b70c1f
#
_cell.length_a   1.000
_cell.length_b   1.000
_cell.length_c   1.000
_cell.angle_alpha   90.00
_cell.angle_beta   90.00
_cell.angle_gamma   90.00
#
_symmetry.space_group_name_H-M   'P 1'
#
loop_
_entity.id
_entity.type
_entity.pdbx_description
1 polymer ?
#
loop_
_entity_poly.entity_id
_entity_poly.type
_entity_poly.pdbx_seq_one_letter_code
_entity_poly.pdbx_strand_id
1 'polypeptide(L)'
;MDARQLGPTDGSTGKGTLVDGLNKGLRKVEIAVRWDPSPAGQPSTDLDLVAATYPADDPHGDPAYVVHFDSRSPDGTITLNRDSKDGQGFGYDEVMTLELDRLDVRYARVVVGVVIQQRPAERTFVSVSNPGLRIREGYTVLAEDHFGGVLGATAATVAEFTRDGSGPWEFRPGVRGFEGDPVAFTRTMGAAQRP
;
A
#
# COMPACT_ATOMS: atom_id res chain seq x y z
N MET A 1 -38.36 21.53 -51.42
CA MET A 1 -36.95 21.83 -51.13
C MET A 1 -36.68 21.26 -49.75
N ASP A 2 -35.82 20.30 -49.75
CA ASP A 2 -35.61 19.30 -48.70
C ASP A 2 -34.79 19.84 -47.53
N ALA A 3 -35.32 19.77 -46.32
CA ALA A 3 -34.59 20.05 -45.09
C ALA A 3 -34.14 18.71 -44.46
N ARG A 4 -32.87 18.34 -44.63
CA ARG A 4 -32.27 17.17 -44.01
C ARG A 4 -32.05 17.43 -42.52
N GLN A 5 -32.70 16.62 -41.70
CA GLN A 5 -32.42 16.46 -40.26
C GLN A 5 -31.07 15.75 -40.07
N LEU A 6 -30.18 16.36 -39.31
CA LEU A 6 -28.99 15.72 -38.77
C LEU A 6 -29.37 15.07 -37.42
N GLY A 7 -29.23 13.74 -37.33
CA GLY A 7 -29.45 12.98 -36.14
C GLY A 7 -28.31 13.16 -35.09
N PRO A 8 -28.55 12.86 -33.81
CA PRO A 8 -27.57 13.02 -32.74
C PRO A 8 -26.48 11.96 -32.85
N THR A 9 -25.22 12.42 -32.72
CA THR A 9 -24.04 11.56 -32.58
C THR A 9 -24.04 10.87 -31.22
N ASP A 10 -24.11 9.55 -31.26
CA ASP A 10 -24.01 8.65 -30.12
C ASP A 10 -22.59 8.71 -29.55
N GLY A 11 -22.48 9.23 -28.32
CA GLY A 11 -21.27 9.26 -27.53
C GLY A 11 -21.00 7.90 -26.94
N SER A 12 -20.19 7.10 -27.63
CA SER A 12 -19.68 5.83 -27.09
C SER A 12 -18.80 6.07 -25.86
N THR A 13 -19.40 5.94 -24.69
CA THR A 13 -18.69 5.79 -23.41
C THR A 13 -18.03 4.42 -23.42
N GLY A 14 -16.70 4.37 -23.52
CA GLY A 14 -15.92 3.17 -23.40
C GLY A 14 -16.16 2.49 -22.04
N LYS A 15 -17.02 1.48 -22.02
CA LYS A 15 -17.13 0.53 -20.93
C LYS A 15 -15.82 -0.25 -20.89
N GLY A 16 -15.01 0.00 -19.86
CA GLY A 16 -13.91 -0.87 -19.51
C GLY A 16 -14.44 -2.29 -19.33
N THR A 17 -13.91 -3.20 -20.10
CA THR A 17 -14.24 -4.63 -20.03
C THR A 17 -13.77 -5.13 -18.67
N LEU A 18 -14.70 -5.33 -17.72
CA LEU A 18 -14.48 -6.14 -16.54
C LEU A 18 -14.25 -7.56 -17.03
N VAL A 19 -12.99 -8.01 -16.98
CA VAL A 19 -12.65 -9.41 -17.23
C VAL A 19 -13.23 -10.20 -16.07
N ASP A 20 -14.33 -10.88 -16.30
CA ASP A 20 -14.97 -11.82 -15.39
C ASP A 20 -14.07 -13.08 -15.29
N GLY A 21 -12.90 -12.92 -14.69
CA GLY A 21 -12.00 -14.00 -14.32
C GLY A 21 -12.47 -14.57 -12.99
N LEU A 22 -12.76 -15.85 -12.94
CA LEU A 22 -13.03 -16.66 -11.76
C LEU A 22 -12.37 -16.03 -10.52
N ASN A 23 -13.18 -15.68 -9.53
CA ASN A 23 -12.82 -14.95 -8.33
C ASN A 23 -11.94 -15.81 -7.41
N LYS A 24 -10.68 -16.05 -7.81
CA LYS A 24 -9.72 -16.86 -7.04
C LYS A 24 -9.16 -16.11 -5.84
N GLY A 25 -9.46 -14.82 -5.69
CA GLY A 25 -8.84 -13.95 -4.71
C GLY A 25 -7.33 -13.77 -4.94
N LEU A 26 -6.74 -12.86 -4.20
CA LEU A 26 -5.30 -12.63 -4.23
C LEU A 26 -4.57 -13.70 -3.42
N ARG A 27 -3.42 -14.16 -3.92
CA ARG A 27 -2.62 -15.21 -3.31
C ARG A 27 -1.29 -14.69 -2.77
N LYS A 28 -0.53 -14.04 -3.64
CA LYS A 28 0.81 -13.52 -3.30
C LYS A 28 0.99 -12.14 -3.91
N VAL A 29 1.08 -11.15 -3.04
CA VAL A 29 1.21 -9.74 -3.45
C VAL A 29 2.58 -9.22 -3.05
N GLU A 30 3.18 -8.44 -3.94
CA GLU A 30 4.39 -7.68 -3.69
C GLU A 30 4.05 -6.20 -3.62
N ILE A 31 4.49 -5.55 -2.56
CA ILE A 31 4.43 -4.10 -2.38
C ILE A 31 5.86 -3.58 -2.43
N ALA A 32 6.12 -2.59 -3.28
CA ALA A 32 7.45 -2.06 -3.50
C ALA A 32 7.43 -0.53 -3.48
N VAL A 33 8.38 0.07 -2.76
CA VAL A 33 8.56 1.51 -2.64
C VAL A 33 9.95 1.89 -3.13
N ARG A 34 10.05 3.03 -3.79
CA ARG A 34 11.31 3.64 -4.22
C ARG A 34 11.31 5.13 -3.91
N TRP A 35 12.49 5.69 -3.75
CA TRP A 35 12.72 7.15 -3.69
C TRP A 35 14.14 7.47 -4.13
N ASP A 36 14.39 8.71 -4.53
CA ASP A 36 15.75 9.12 -4.87
C ASP A 36 16.52 9.51 -3.60
N PRO A 37 17.83 9.27 -3.55
CA PRO A 37 18.69 9.65 -2.44
C PRO A 37 18.61 11.15 -2.15
N SER A 38 18.74 11.52 -0.88
CA SER A 38 18.87 12.93 -0.48
C SER A 38 20.10 13.59 -1.14
N PRO A 39 20.04 14.88 -1.48
CA PRO A 39 21.20 15.60 -2.02
C PRO A 39 22.42 15.50 -1.12
N ALA A 40 23.61 15.56 -1.72
CA ALA A 40 24.87 15.51 -0.98
C ALA A 40 24.94 16.55 0.15
N GLY A 41 25.33 16.12 1.35
CA GLY A 41 25.39 16.94 2.54
C GLY A 41 24.06 17.12 3.29
N GLN A 42 22.96 16.57 2.79
CA GLN A 42 21.69 16.49 3.51
C GLN A 42 21.57 15.12 4.23
N PRO A 43 20.89 15.07 5.39
CA PRO A 43 20.58 13.80 6.01
C PRO A 43 19.77 12.89 5.07
N SER A 44 20.05 11.59 5.06
CA SER A 44 19.33 10.62 4.25
C SER A 44 17.83 10.61 4.63
N THR A 45 16.99 10.37 3.63
CA THR A 45 15.58 10.07 3.82
C THR A 45 15.42 8.56 3.84
N ASP A 46 14.72 8.05 4.84
CA ASP A 46 14.49 6.63 5.07
C ASP A 46 12.98 6.38 5.11
N LEU A 47 12.50 5.55 4.18
CA LEU A 47 11.09 5.13 4.08
C LEU A 47 11.00 3.65 4.40
N ASP A 48 10.13 3.29 5.35
CA ASP A 48 9.90 1.90 5.73
C ASP A 48 8.51 1.42 5.34
N LEU A 49 8.43 0.21 4.78
CA LEU A 49 7.19 -0.54 4.63
C LEU A 49 6.77 -1.17 5.96
N VAL A 50 5.50 -1.02 6.29
CA VAL A 50 4.89 -1.57 7.50
C VAL A 50 3.62 -2.32 7.12
N ALA A 51 3.43 -3.55 7.63
CA ALA A 51 2.21 -4.32 7.46
C ALA A 51 1.63 -4.73 8.83
N ALA A 52 0.41 -4.33 9.11
CA ALA A 52 -0.34 -4.71 10.31
C ALA A 52 -1.38 -5.77 9.94
N THR A 53 -1.39 -6.88 10.68
CA THR A 53 -2.31 -8.02 10.47
C THR A 53 -3.32 -8.07 11.61
N TYR A 54 -4.59 -8.18 11.27
CA TYR A 54 -5.73 -8.10 12.20
C TYR A 54 -6.48 -9.42 12.29
N PRO A 55 -6.91 -9.82 13.50
CA PRO A 55 -7.67 -11.04 13.71
C PRO A 55 -9.09 -10.95 13.12
N ALA A 56 -9.67 -12.10 12.81
CA ALA A 56 -11.00 -12.18 12.18
C ALA A 56 -12.14 -11.80 13.14
N ASP A 57 -11.96 -12.00 14.44
CA ASP A 57 -12.93 -11.65 15.49
C ASP A 57 -12.90 -10.16 15.87
N ASP A 58 -11.79 -9.46 15.57
CA ASP A 58 -11.70 -8.00 15.73
C ASP A 58 -10.82 -7.36 14.62
N PRO A 59 -11.32 -7.28 13.39
CA PRO A 59 -10.50 -6.80 12.25
C PRO A 59 -10.24 -5.29 12.28
N HIS A 60 -10.84 -4.55 13.21
CA HIS A 60 -10.68 -3.10 13.35
C HIS A 60 -10.11 -2.67 14.70
N GLY A 61 -9.78 -3.62 15.57
CA GLY A 61 -9.14 -3.41 16.84
C GLY A 61 -7.61 -3.35 16.75
N ASP A 62 -6.94 -3.88 17.76
CA ASP A 62 -5.47 -3.93 17.78
C ASP A 62 -4.93 -4.98 16.79
N PRO A 63 -3.81 -4.72 16.10
CA PRO A 63 -3.20 -5.71 15.24
C PRO A 63 -2.68 -6.90 16.05
N ALA A 64 -2.86 -8.11 15.54
CA ALA A 64 -2.28 -9.32 16.10
C ALA A 64 -0.74 -9.29 16.05
N TYR A 65 -0.20 -8.72 14.98
CA TYR A 65 1.23 -8.43 14.82
C TYR A 65 1.46 -7.37 13.73
N VAL A 66 2.65 -6.77 13.78
CA VAL A 66 3.11 -5.79 12.79
C VAL A 66 4.46 -6.25 12.25
N VAL A 67 4.64 -6.18 10.93
CA VAL A 67 5.89 -6.48 10.23
C VAL A 67 6.52 -5.20 9.71
N HIS A 68 7.80 -5.02 10.02
CA HIS A 68 8.65 -3.93 9.53
C HIS A 68 10.13 -4.36 9.61
N PHE A 69 11.10 -3.49 9.35
CA PHE A 69 12.53 -3.82 9.32
C PHE A 69 13.05 -4.54 10.58
N ASP A 70 12.50 -4.25 11.76
CA ASP A 70 12.90 -4.84 13.07
C ASP A 70 11.84 -5.81 13.63
N SER A 71 10.81 -6.16 12.88
CA SER A 71 9.74 -7.07 13.31
C SER A 71 9.29 -7.98 12.20
N ARG A 72 9.25 -9.29 12.45
CA ARG A 72 8.89 -10.31 11.46
C ARG A 72 7.54 -10.92 11.75
N SER A 73 6.86 -11.42 10.71
CA SER A 73 5.66 -12.22 10.92
C SER A 73 6.01 -13.54 11.62
N PRO A 74 5.16 -14.00 12.57
CA PRO A 74 5.44 -15.21 13.34
C PRO A 74 5.43 -16.49 12.50
N ASP A 75 4.75 -16.47 11.35
CA ASP A 75 4.55 -17.61 10.45
C ASP A 75 5.31 -17.47 9.10
N GLY A 76 6.03 -16.38 8.91
CA GLY A 76 6.79 -16.11 7.68
C GLY A 76 5.93 -15.80 6.44
N THR A 77 4.63 -15.52 6.60
CA THR A 77 3.73 -15.21 5.48
C THR A 77 3.86 -13.78 4.97
N ILE A 78 4.35 -12.87 5.83
CA ILE A 78 4.67 -11.49 5.44
C ILE A 78 6.17 -11.28 5.64
N THR A 79 6.87 -10.89 4.58
CA THR A 79 8.32 -10.78 4.59
C THR A 79 8.77 -9.47 3.96
N LEU A 80 9.59 -8.70 4.68
CA LEU A 80 10.35 -7.60 4.11
C LEU A 80 11.57 -8.21 3.40
N ASN A 81 11.57 -8.16 2.06
CA ASN A 81 12.60 -8.82 1.22
C ASN A 81 13.79 -7.90 0.96
N ARG A 82 13.54 -6.60 0.94
CA ARG A 82 14.54 -5.56 0.75
C ARG A 82 14.24 -4.37 1.66
N ASP A 83 15.28 -3.82 2.26
CA ASP A 83 15.27 -2.69 3.17
C ASP A 83 16.46 -1.77 2.81
N SER A 84 16.19 -0.51 2.51
CA SER A 84 17.18 0.52 2.17
C SER A 84 16.98 1.73 3.07
N LYS A 85 18.07 2.28 3.59
CA LYS A 85 18.04 3.44 4.50
C LYS A 85 18.22 4.79 3.84
N ASP A 86 18.45 4.82 2.54
CA ASP A 86 18.87 6.06 1.87
C ASP A 86 18.40 6.20 0.42
N GLY A 87 17.67 5.20 -0.11
CA GLY A 87 17.19 5.20 -1.48
C GLY A 87 18.30 5.05 -2.53
N GLN A 88 19.47 4.55 -2.15
CA GLN A 88 20.55 4.31 -3.10
C GLN A 88 20.42 2.92 -3.75
N GLY A 89 20.49 2.89 -5.07
CA GLY A 89 20.49 1.65 -5.82
C GLY A 89 19.62 1.69 -7.08
N PHE A 90 19.44 0.52 -7.69
CA PHE A 90 18.57 0.35 -8.85
C PHE A 90 17.26 -0.33 -8.46
N GLY A 91 16.15 0.16 -9.02
CA GLY A 91 14.83 -0.45 -8.87
C GLY A 91 14.09 0.09 -7.66
N TYR A 92 13.47 -0.81 -6.89
CA TYR A 92 12.74 -0.45 -5.67
C TYR A 92 13.65 -0.61 -4.46
N ASP A 93 13.55 0.33 -3.53
CA ASP A 93 14.42 0.44 -2.36
C ASP A 93 13.93 -0.41 -1.21
N GLU A 94 12.60 -0.51 -1.07
CA GLU A 94 11.96 -1.45 -0.18
C GLU A 94 11.00 -2.37 -0.92
N VAL A 95 10.96 -3.63 -0.50
CA VAL A 95 10.06 -4.64 -1.08
C VAL A 95 9.53 -5.55 0.01
N MET A 96 8.22 -5.64 0.11
CA MET A 96 7.51 -6.53 1.01
C MET A 96 6.65 -7.52 0.23
N THR A 97 6.66 -8.78 0.63
CA THR A 97 5.82 -9.84 0.08
C THR A 97 4.78 -10.29 1.11
N LEU A 98 3.54 -10.36 0.69
CA LEU A 98 2.41 -10.92 1.43
C LEU A 98 1.99 -12.23 0.75
N GLU A 99 2.15 -13.38 1.42
CA GLU A 99 1.63 -14.68 0.97
C GLU A 99 0.24 -14.91 1.57
N LEU A 100 -0.75 -14.21 1.02
CA LEU A 100 -2.12 -14.14 1.56
C LEU A 100 -2.82 -15.50 1.57
N ASP A 101 -2.53 -16.37 0.60
CA ASP A 101 -3.09 -17.73 0.52
C ASP A 101 -2.56 -18.68 1.61
N ARG A 102 -1.44 -18.32 2.25
CA ARG A 102 -0.85 -19.06 3.37
C ARG A 102 -1.21 -18.48 4.74
N LEU A 103 -1.78 -17.28 4.76
CA LEU A 103 -2.14 -16.61 6.01
C LEU A 103 -3.26 -17.39 6.72
N ASP A 104 -3.07 -17.69 8.01
CA ASP A 104 -4.00 -18.45 8.83
C ASP A 104 -5.42 -17.83 8.79
N VAL A 105 -6.46 -18.66 8.78
CA VAL A 105 -7.87 -18.25 8.75
C VAL A 105 -8.30 -17.35 9.91
N ARG A 106 -7.56 -17.40 11.02
CA ARG A 106 -7.77 -16.49 12.16
C ARG A 106 -7.52 -15.01 11.84
N TYR A 107 -6.87 -14.69 10.71
CA TYR A 107 -6.61 -13.33 10.27
C TYR A 107 -7.51 -12.97 9.08
N ALA A 108 -8.21 -11.86 9.16
CA ALA A 108 -9.17 -11.44 8.15
C ALA A 108 -8.78 -10.13 7.44
N ARG A 109 -7.76 -9.42 7.93
CA ARG A 109 -7.38 -8.12 7.37
C ARG A 109 -5.90 -7.88 7.49
N VAL A 110 -5.30 -7.30 6.44
CA VAL A 110 -3.93 -6.78 6.43
C VAL A 110 -3.96 -5.35 5.90
N VAL A 111 -3.37 -4.42 6.63
CA VAL A 111 -3.18 -3.03 6.20
C VAL A 111 -1.69 -2.79 5.99
N VAL A 112 -1.33 -2.25 4.84
CA VAL A 112 0.06 -1.89 4.51
C VAL A 112 0.20 -0.39 4.46
N GLY A 113 1.29 0.11 5.02
CA GLY A 113 1.64 1.51 5.01
C GLY A 113 3.11 1.76 4.74
N VAL A 114 3.42 3.02 4.51
CA VAL A 114 4.77 3.56 4.37
C VAL A 114 4.95 4.63 5.44
N VAL A 115 6.04 4.56 6.18
CA VAL A 115 6.43 5.58 7.17
C VAL A 115 7.74 6.24 6.75
N ILE A 116 7.89 7.52 7.07
CA ILE A 116 9.15 8.24 6.92
C ILE A 116 9.80 8.31 8.30
N GLN A 117 11.05 7.86 8.42
CA GLN A 117 11.80 7.98 9.67
C GLN A 117 12.01 9.45 10.04
N GLN A 118 11.68 9.81 11.31
CA GLN A 118 11.60 11.19 11.76
C GLN A 118 12.89 11.72 12.41
N ARG A 119 14.00 11.00 12.28
CA ARG A 119 15.30 11.43 12.81
C ARG A 119 16.30 11.63 11.68
N PRO A 120 17.14 12.67 11.73
CA PRO A 120 17.32 13.67 12.82
C PRO A 120 16.31 14.83 12.81
N ALA A 121 15.43 14.94 11.81
CA ALA A 121 14.44 16.01 11.69
C ALA A 121 13.08 15.45 11.27
N GLU A 122 12.02 16.18 11.58
CA GLU A 122 10.68 15.88 11.10
C GLU A 122 10.61 16.01 9.57
N ARG A 123 10.05 14.99 8.92
CA ARG A 123 9.96 14.89 7.46
C ARG A 123 8.57 14.47 7.03
N THR A 124 8.13 15.01 5.91
CA THR A 124 6.87 14.67 5.26
C THR A 124 7.14 14.25 3.82
N PHE A 125 6.15 13.67 3.13
CA PHE A 125 6.30 13.22 1.74
C PHE A 125 6.71 14.35 0.77
N VAL A 126 6.43 15.63 1.09
CA VAL A 126 6.92 16.75 0.27
C VAL A 126 8.44 16.84 0.22
N SER A 127 9.14 16.34 1.24
CA SER A 127 10.61 16.36 1.30
C SER A 127 11.26 15.12 0.68
N VAL A 128 10.47 14.13 0.27
CA VAL A 128 10.97 12.90 -0.36
C VAL A 128 11.11 13.13 -1.86
N SER A 129 12.30 12.87 -2.40
CA SER A 129 12.55 13.02 -3.83
C SER A 129 12.04 11.83 -4.61
N ASN A 130 11.17 12.07 -5.61
CA ASN A 130 10.65 11.09 -6.57
C ASN A 130 10.11 9.78 -5.92
N PRO A 131 9.24 9.87 -4.89
CA PRO A 131 8.71 8.68 -4.25
C PRO A 131 7.79 7.93 -5.22
N GLY A 132 7.84 6.61 -5.20
CA GLY A 132 6.98 5.77 -6.02
C GLY A 132 6.59 4.48 -5.31
N LEU A 133 5.33 4.12 -5.41
CA LEU A 133 4.73 2.89 -4.92
C LEU A 133 4.30 2.02 -6.09
N ARG A 134 4.52 0.72 -6.00
CA ARG A 134 3.92 -0.29 -6.88
C ARG A 134 3.43 -1.48 -6.08
N ILE A 135 2.21 -1.92 -6.36
CA ILE A 135 1.60 -3.12 -5.79
C ILE A 135 1.28 -4.06 -6.96
N ARG A 136 1.71 -5.33 -6.88
CA ARG A 136 1.50 -6.30 -7.94
C ARG A 136 1.23 -7.71 -7.41
N GLU A 137 0.53 -8.52 -8.20
CA GLU A 137 0.45 -9.96 -8.07
C GLU A 137 1.08 -10.62 -9.31
N GLY A 138 2.19 -11.32 -9.12
CA GLY A 138 2.97 -11.84 -10.24
C GLY A 138 3.40 -10.73 -11.20
N TYR A 139 2.93 -10.79 -12.45
CA TYR A 139 3.19 -9.76 -13.47
C TYR A 139 2.10 -8.70 -13.57
N THR A 140 0.98 -8.86 -12.85
CA THR A 140 -0.14 -7.92 -12.90
C THR A 140 0.07 -6.79 -11.89
N VAL A 141 0.13 -5.55 -12.37
CA VAL A 141 0.14 -4.35 -11.52
C VAL A 141 -1.28 -4.11 -11.04
N LEU A 142 -1.46 -4.05 -9.71
CA LEU A 142 -2.74 -3.81 -9.05
C LEU A 142 -2.93 -2.32 -8.76
N ALA A 143 -1.85 -1.62 -8.37
CA ALA A 143 -1.85 -0.18 -8.12
C ALA A 143 -0.45 0.42 -8.24
N GLU A 144 -0.38 1.70 -8.58
CA GLU A 144 0.79 2.56 -8.51
C GLU A 144 0.41 3.93 -7.95
N ASP A 145 1.31 4.57 -7.20
CA ASP A 145 1.11 5.92 -6.65
C ASP A 145 2.45 6.65 -6.49
N HIS A 146 2.42 7.97 -6.36
CA HIS A 146 3.57 8.85 -6.16
C HIS A 146 3.41 9.74 -4.91
N PHE A 147 2.50 9.41 -4.01
CA PHE A 147 2.20 10.12 -2.76
C PHE A 147 1.80 11.59 -2.91
N GLY A 148 1.40 12.00 -4.14
CA GLY A 148 1.02 13.39 -4.42
C GLY A 148 -0.19 13.90 -3.64
N GLY A 149 -1.09 12.99 -3.22
CA GLY A 149 -2.27 13.32 -2.43
C GLY A 149 -2.00 13.47 -0.92
N VAL A 150 -0.78 13.15 -0.44
CA VAL A 150 -0.44 13.10 0.99
C VAL A 150 0.87 13.82 1.33
N LEU A 151 1.23 14.84 0.56
CA LEU A 151 2.52 15.54 0.68
C LEU A 151 2.85 16.06 2.08
N GLY A 152 1.84 16.49 2.86
CA GLY A 152 2.02 16.97 4.22
C GLY A 152 2.10 15.88 5.29
N ALA A 153 1.88 14.62 4.93
CA ALA A 153 1.87 13.51 5.89
C ALA A 153 3.29 12.98 6.17
N THR A 154 3.47 12.40 7.36
CA THR A 154 4.70 11.73 7.81
C THR A 154 4.66 10.23 7.57
N ALA A 155 3.46 9.68 7.35
CA ALA A 155 3.19 8.29 7.02
C ALA A 155 1.94 8.18 6.15
N ALA A 156 1.76 7.06 5.45
CA ALA A 156 0.54 6.81 4.69
C ALA A 156 0.20 5.31 4.69
N THR A 157 -1.09 4.96 4.83
CA THR A 157 -1.55 3.63 4.38
C THR A 157 -1.63 3.63 2.87
N VAL A 158 -1.32 2.50 2.24
CA VAL A 158 -1.24 2.38 0.77
C VAL A 158 -2.11 1.25 0.22
N ALA A 159 -2.45 0.27 1.06
CA ALA A 159 -3.25 -0.88 0.67
C ALA A 159 -3.97 -1.50 1.87
N GLU A 160 -5.12 -2.04 1.60
CA GLU A 160 -5.88 -2.89 2.52
C GLU A 160 -6.26 -4.19 1.81
N PHE A 161 -6.04 -5.31 2.49
CA PHE A 161 -6.47 -6.64 2.06
C PHE A 161 -7.44 -7.18 3.08
N THR A 162 -8.60 -7.68 2.63
CA THR A 162 -9.63 -8.21 3.52
C THR A 162 -10.15 -9.54 2.99
N ARG A 163 -10.62 -10.41 3.87
CA ARG A 163 -11.39 -11.60 3.51
C ARG A 163 -12.50 -11.84 4.53
N ASP A 164 -13.53 -12.54 4.10
CA ASP A 164 -14.59 -13.05 4.99
C ASP A 164 -14.37 -14.55 5.24
N GLY A 165 -14.11 -14.91 6.49
CA GLY A 165 -13.78 -16.28 6.90
C GLY A 165 -12.62 -16.88 6.10
N SER A 166 -12.87 -18.02 5.43
CA SER A 166 -11.93 -18.67 4.52
C SER A 166 -12.10 -18.24 3.05
N GLY A 167 -12.85 -17.17 2.82
CA GLY A 167 -13.10 -16.63 1.48
C GLY A 167 -11.85 -16.07 0.80
N PRO A 168 -12.00 -15.64 -0.45
CA PRO A 168 -10.91 -15.03 -1.21
C PRO A 168 -10.48 -13.70 -0.60
N TRP A 169 -9.19 -13.37 -0.72
CA TRP A 169 -8.68 -12.07 -0.37
C TRP A 169 -9.08 -11.02 -1.40
N GLU A 170 -9.64 -9.93 -0.94
CA GLU A 170 -10.00 -8.73 -1.71
C GLU A 170 -8.94 -7.65 -1.48
N PHE A 171 -8.73 -6.80 -2.48
CA PHE A 171 -7.78 -5.70 -2.45
C PHE A 171 -8.50 -4.35 -2.57
N ARG A 172 -8.14 -3.44 -1.69
CA ARG A 172 -8.56 -2.04 -1.75
C ARG A 172 -7.33 -1.15 -1.83
N PRO A 173 -7.05 -0.57 -3.00
CA PRO A 173 -6.02 0.46 -3.12
C PRO A 173 -6.48 1.75 -2.47
N GLY A 174 -5.54 2.50 -1.90
CA GLY A 174 -5.84 3.84 -1.40
C GLY A 174 -4.69 4.40 -0.57
N VAL A 175 -4.18 5.56 -0.98
CA VAL A 175 -3.16 6.28 -0.23
C VAL A 175 -3.84 7.28 0.69
N ARG A 176 -3.67 7.09 2.01
CA ARG A 176 -4.20 7.96 3.04
C ARG A 176 -3.09 8.40 3.98
N GLY A 177 -2.92 9.72 4.11
CA GLY A 177 -1.90 10.33 4.96
C GLY A 177 -2.23 10.28 6.45
N PHE A 178 -1.17 10.22 7.25
CA PHE A 178 -1.19 10.29 8.70
C PHE A 178 -0.10 11.25 9.18
N GLU A 179 -0.36 11.87 10.33
CA GLU A 179 0.62 12.66 11.06
C GLU A 179 1.10 11.86 12.29
N GLY A 180 2.35 12.03 12.67
CA GLY A 180 2.94 11.39 13.84
C GLY A 180 4.18 10.56 13.51
N ASP A 181 4.77 9.99 14.56
CA ASP A 181 5.94 9.12 14.43
C ASP A 181 5.56 7.69 13.97
N PRO A 182 6.54 6.89 13.52
CA PRO A 182 6.29 5.53 13.05
C PRO A 182 5.57 4.63 14.07
N VAL A 183 5.85 4.76 15.37
CA VAL A 183 5.21 3.94 16.41
C VAL A 183 3.74 4.33 16.58
N ALA A 184 3.43 5.63 16.56
CA ALA A 184 2.04 6.09 16.60
C ALA A 184 1.27 5.61 15.37
N PHE A 185 1.90 5.65 14.19
CA PHE A 185 1.30 5.17 12.95
C PHE A 185 0.91 3.68 13.02
N THR A 186 1.79 2.80 13.50
CA THR A 186 1.49 1.35 13.57
C THR A 186 0.28 1.02 14.43
N ARG A 187 -0.05 1.87 15.41
CA ARG A 187 -1.24 1.70 16.27
C ARG A 187 -2.52 2.22 15.63
N THR A 188 -2.42 3.18 14.72
CA THR A 188 -3.58 3.90 14.17
C THR A 188 -3.88 3.56 12.71
N MET A 189 -2.92 2.98 11.98
CA MET A 189 -3.05 2.72 10.55
C MET A 189 -4.27 1.84 10.17
N GLY A 190 -4.67 0.94 11.06
CA GLY A 190 -5.82 0.07 10.89
C GLY A 190 -7.13 0.60 11.45
N ALA A 191 -7.13 1.74 12.12
CA ALA A 191 -8.36 2.29 12.68
C ALA A 191 -9.40 2.54 11.58
N ALA A 192 -10.66 2.15 11.86
CA ALA A 192 -11.77 2.40 10.97
C ALA A 192 -11.85 3.90 10.64
N GLN A 193 -12.07 4.24 9.37
CA GLN A 193 -12.43 5.60 9.01
C GLN A 193 -13.76 5.91 9.69
N ARG A 194 -13.77 6.86 10.59
CA ARG A 194 -15.04 7.48 10.99
C ARG A 194 -15.51 8.31 9.78
N PRO A 195 -16.76 8.10 9.33
CA PRO A 195 -17.33 8.85 8.24
C PRO A 195 -17.36 10.35 8.53
#